data_cebdaefe63007e5b882f8e9f7aca1270
#
_entry.id   cebdaefe63007e5b882f8e9f7aca1270
#
_cell.length_a   1.000
_cell.length_b   1.000
_cell.length_c   1.000
_cell.angle_alpha   90.00
_cell.angle_beta   90.00
_cell.angle_gamma   90.00
#
_symmetry.space_group_name_H-M   'P 1'
#
loop_
_entity.id
_entity.type
_entity.pdbx_description
1 polymer ?
#
loop_
_entity_poly.entity_id
_entity_poly.type
_entity_poly.pdbx_seq_one_letter_code
_entity_poly.pdbx_strand_id
1 'polypeptide(L)'
;MSTFVLIPGAGGAAWYWHRIVSRLREAEHQAIAVDLPAADDSAGLSEYAGIVAGAIGDRTDVVLAAQSLGGFTAPLVATAVPVRAVVLVNAMIPVPGETAGQWWDNTGWAQARDAAADQGGYPREVDLAVYFLHDVPPDVAAAGEAYQQPEADAAFRSRCDFSAWPRVPIRVVAGADDRFFPVGFQRALARERVGVEADVLPGGHLMALSQPAPLAGYLLAVRYPPGGGAPRPTARQGGPR
;
A
#
# COMPACT_ATOMS: atom_id res chain seq x y z
N MET A 1 -19.61 1.99 -9.85
CA MET A 1 -18.51 2.98 -9.89
C MET A 1 -17.91 3.02 -8.49
N SER A 2 -16.63 2.69 -8.33
CA SER A 2 -15.95 2.70 -7.03
C SER A 2 -14.94 3.85 -6.97
N THR A 3 -14.51 4.24 -5.78
CA THR A 3 -13.42 5.19 -5.58
C THR A 3 -12.16 4.44 -5.15
N PHE A 4 -11.10 4.56 -5.92
CA PHE A 4 -9.78 4.07 -5.54
C PHE A 4 -8.99 5.20 -4.89
N VAL A 5 -8.53 4.98 -3.66
CA VAL A 5 -7.64 5.90 -2.95
C VAL A 5 -6.28 5.25 -2.87
N LEU A 6 -5.28 5.92 -3.43
CA LEU A 6 -3.97 5.37 -3.75
C LEU A 6 -2.93 6.02 -2.83
N ILE A 7 -2.39 5.22 -1.91
CA ILE A 7 -1.45 5.66 -0.87
C ILE A 7 -0.03 5.33 -1.34
N PRO A 8 0.85 6.32 -1.49
CA PRO A 8 2.24 6.08 -1.91
C PRO A 8 3.07 5.44 -0.79
N GLY A 9 4.25 4.98 -1.16
CA GLY A 9 5.29 4.57 -0.23
C GLY A 9 6.12 5.74 0.30
N ALA A 10 7.34 5.45 0.73
CA ALA A 10 8.30 6.45 1.20
C ALA A 10 8.53 7.54 0.13
N GLY A 11 8.73 8.77 0.59
CA GLY A 11 8.75 9.97 -0.25
C GLY A 11 7.38 10.55 -0.55
N GLY A 12 6.28 9.87 -0.21
CA GLY A 12 4.92 10.41 -0.14
C GLY A 12 4.28 10.94 -1.41
N ALA A 13 4.90 10.78 -2.59
CA ALA A 13 4.47 11.45 -3.81
C ALA A 13 3.28 10.75 -4.49
N ALA A 14 2.15 11.44 -4.62
CA ALA A 14 1.00 10.99 -5.41
C ALA A 14 1.37 10.68 -6.88
N TRP A 15 2.41 11.33 -7.38
CA TRP A 15 2.93 11.12 -8.73
C TRP A 15 3.24 9.65 -9.03
N TYR A 16 3.67 8.86 -8.06
CA TYR A 16 3.88 7.43 -8.22
C TYR A 16 2.68 6.71 -8.86
N TRP A 17 1.48 7.16 -8.57
CA TRP A 17 0.24 6.55 -9.04
C TRP A 17 -0.32 7.15 -10.33
N HIS A 18 0.33 8.17 -10.95
CA HIS A 18 -0.27 8.93 -12.07
C HIS A 18 -0.72 8.04 -13.23
N ARG A 19 0.05 6.99 -13.56
CA ARG A 19 -0.28 6.06 -14.66
C ARG A 19 -1.46 5.14 -14.31
N ILE A 20 -1.67 4.86 -13.03
CA ILE A 20 -2.82 4.09 -12.54
C ILE A 20 -4.06 4.96 -12.48
N VAL A 21 -3.95 6.20 -11.99
CA VAL A 21 -5.06 7.18 -11.94
C VAL A 21 -5.69 7.34 -13.31
N SER A 22 -4.89 7.52 -14.35
CA SER A 22 -5.41 7.67 -15.73
C SER A 22 -6.23 6.46 -16.15
N ARG A 23 -5.72 5.24 -15.96
CA ARG A 23 -6.39 4.00 -16.35
C ARG A 23 -7.66 3.70 -15.56
N LEU A 24 -7.69 4.01 -14.27
CA LEU A 24 -8.88 3.85 -13.44
C LEU A 24 -9.99 4.84 -13.87
N ARG A 25 -9.61 6.06 -14.22
CA ARG A 25 -10.55 7.08 -14.73
C ARG A 25 -11.07 6.75 -16.12
N GLU A 26 -10.23 6.22 -17.01
CA GLU A 26 -10.65 5.70 -18.32
C GLU A 26 -11.68 4.56 -18.20
N ALA A 27 -11.61 3.79 -17.11
CA ALA A 27 -12.59 2.75 -16.77
C ALA A 27 -13.79 3.26 -15.95
N GLU A 28 -14.05 4.58 -15.97
CA GLU A 28 -15.16 5.25 -15.30
C GLU A 28 -15.21 5.09 -13.77
N HIS A 29 -14.04 4.90 -13.13
CA HIS A 29 -13.89 4.92 -11.67
C HIS A 29 -13.33 6.26 -11.19
N GLN A 30 -13.61 6.61 -9.93
CA GLN A 30 -12.89 7.69 -9.28
C GLN A 30 -11.52 7.17 -8.81
N ALA A 31 -10.47 7.96 -9.03
CA ALA A 31 -9.13 7.65 -8.55
C ALA A 31 -8.50 8.90 -7.93
N ILE A 32 -8.07 8.77 -6.68
CA ILE A 32 -7.46 9.81 -5.86
C ILE A 32 -6.09 9.29 -5.42
N ALA A 33 -5.03 9.82 -5.98
CA ALA A 33 -3.69 9.62 -5.43
C ALA A 33 -3.41 10.73 -4.41
N VAL A 34 -2.85 10.37 -3.26
CA VAL A 34 -2.68 11.29 -2.14
C VAL A 34 -1.21 11.64 -2.00
N ASP A 35 -0.91 12.94 -1.89
CA ASP A 35 0.41 13.39 -1.45
C ASP A 35 0.49 13.36 0.08
N LEU A 36 1.60 12.86 0.59
CA LEU A 36 1.91 12.81 2.02
C LEU A 36 3.10 13.72 2.32
N PRO A 37 3.15 14.37 3.49
CA PRO A 37 4.22 15.30 3.84
C PRO A 37 5.48 14.54 4.30
N ALA A 38 6.07 13.74 3.40
CA ALA A 38 7.15 12.81 3.71
C ALA A 38 8.42 13.48 4.25
N ALA A 39 8.71 14.70 3.80
CA ALA A 39 9.87 15.45 4.25
C ALA A 39 9.68 16.19 5.60
N ASP A 40 8.47 16.15 6.16
CA ASP A 40 8.14 16.82 7.43
C ASP A 40 8.35 15.88 8.63
N ASP A 41 9.40 16.09 9.42
CA ASP A 41 9.70 15.27 10.59
C ASP A 41 8.71 15.47 11.77
N SER A 42 7.73 16.35 11.62
CA SER A 42 6.60 16.48 12.55
C SER A 42 5.38 15.63 12.14
N ALA A 43 5.36 15.10 10.90
CA ALA A 43 4.26 14.33 10.35
C ALA A 43 4.56 12.81 10.42
N GLY A 44 3.83 12.12 11.27
CA GLY A 44 3.93 10.67 11.41
C GLY A 44 2.77 9.94 10.72
N LEU A 45 2.61 8.65 11.05
CA LEU A 45 1.57 7.81 10.46
C LEU A 45 0.14 8.29 10.77
N SER A 46 -0.06 8.98 11.91
CA SER A 46 -1.37 9.55 12.29
C SER A 46 -1.77 10.68 11.33
N GLU A 47 -0.83 11.59 11.05
CA GLU A 47 -1.02 12.68 10.09
C GLU A 47 -1.27 12.14 8.69
N TYR A 48 -0.51 11.12 8.26
CA TYR A 48 -0.71 10.45 6.98
C TYR A 48 -2.12 9.84 6.87
N ALA A 49 -2.54 9.13 7.92
CA ALA A 49 -3.89 8.55 7.96
C ALA A 49 -4.97 9.63 7.93
N GLY A 50 -4.78 10.75 8.64
CA GLY A 50 -5.69 11.90 8.64
C GLY A 50 -5.84 12.53 7.26
N ILE A 51 -4.74 12.72 6.53
CA ILE A 51 -4.73 13.25 5.15
C ILE A 51 -5.50 12.30 4.21
N VAL A 52 -5.22 11.00 4.28
CA VAL A 52 -5.90 10.01 3.45
C VAL A 52 -7.39 9.93 3.78
N ALA A 53 -7.76 9.93 5.06
CA ALA A 53 -9.16 9.96 5.49
C ALA A 53 -9.88 11.22 5.01
N GLY A 54 -9.22 12.38 5.09
CA GLY A 54 -9.73 13.64 4.52
C GLY A 54 -9.95 13.58 3.01
N ALA A 55 -9.03 12.95 2.27
CA ALA A 55 -9.17 12.73 0.83
C ALA A 55 -10.33 11.76 0.48
N ILE A 56 -10.65 10.81 1.36
CA ILE A 56 -11.83 9.94 1.22
C ILE A 56 -13.12 10.75 1.40
N GLY A 57 -13.19 11.62 2.42
CA GLY A 57 -14.39 12.39 2.73
C GLY A 57 -15.61 11.47 2.95
N ASP A 58 -16.75 11.84 2.38
CA ASP A 58 -18.04 11.11 2.54
C ASP A 58 -18.22 9.91 1.57
N ARG A 59 -17.19 9.48 0.87
CA ARG A 59 -17.27 8.38 -0.10
C ARG A 59 -17.43 7.04 0.62
N THR A 60 -18.32 6.19 0.11
CA THR A 60 -18.69 4.92 0.77
C THR A 60 -18.22 3.65 0.06
N ASP A 61 -17.90 3.73 -1.23
CA ASP A 61 -17.42 2.59 -2.03
C ASP A 61 -15.92 2.75 -2.33
N VAL A 62 -15.11 2.72 -1.26
CA VAL A 62 -13.68 3.03 -1.30
C VAL A 62 -12.85 1.76 -1.29
N VAL A 63 -11.95 1.64 -2.24
CA VAL A 63 -10.85 0.67 -2.27
C VAL A 63 -9.55 1.42 -1.96
N LEU A 64 -8.88 1.03 -0.89
CA LEU A 64 -7.52 1.53 -0.61
C LEU A 64 -6.51 0.68 -1.36
N ALA A 65 -5.61 1.31 -2.10
CA ALA A 65 -4.42 0.66 -2.63
C ALA A 65 -3.18 1.35 -2.04
N ALA A 66 -2.37 0.60 -1.32
CA ALA A 66 -1.22 1.12 -0.59
C ALA A 66 0.07 0.43 -1.02
N GLN A 67 1.09 1.22 -1.33
CA GLN A 67 2.38 0.74 -1.79
C GLN A 67 3.45 0.91 -0.72
N SER A 68 4.36 -0.07 -0.59
CA SER A 68 5.56 0.02 0.25
C SER A 68 5.23 0.50 1.67
N LEU A 69 5.85 1.59 2.17
CA LEU A 69 5.59 2.21 3.47
C LEU A 69 4.10 2.58 3.66
N GLY A 70 3.36 2.89 2.58
CA GLY A 70 1.92 3.16 2.64
C GLY A 70 1.11 2.01 3.25
N GLY A 71 1.65 0.79 3.29
CA GLY A 71 1.08 -0.34 4.00
C GLY A 71 0.93 -0.13 5.50
N PHE A 72 1.71 0.76 6.12
CA PHE A 72 1.56 1.21 7.50
C PHE A 72 0.41 2.22 7.68
N THR A 73 0.16 3.04 6.68
CA THR A 73 -0.95 4.01 6.69
C THR A 73 -2.32 3.32 6.49
N ALA A 74 -2.37 2.28 5.66
CA ALA A 74 -3.61 1.62 5.25
C ALA A 74 -4.48 1.09 6.40
N PRO A 75 -3.98 0.35 7.41
CA PRO A 75 -4.81 -0.13 8.52
C PRO A 75 -5.34 1.00 9.39
N LEU A 76 -4.58 2.09 9.59
CA LEU A 76 -5.02 3.25 10.36
C LEU A 76 -6.22 3.93 9.67
N VAL A 77 -6.14 4.12 8.35
CA VAL A 77 -7.26 4.66 7.56
C VAL A 77 -8.46 3.73 7.60
N ALA A 78 -8.26 2.44 7.35
CA ALA A 78 -9.34 1.47 7.24
C ALA A 78 -10.04 1.16 8.58
N THR A 79 -9.42 1.53 9.71
CA THR A 79 -10.06 1.50 11.04
C THR A 79 -10.77 2.80 11.38
N ALA A 80 -10.38 3.93 10.78
CA ALA A 80 -10.95 5.24 11.03
C ALA A 80 -12.17 5.55 10.14
N VAL A 81 -12.17 5.09 8.89
CA VAL A 81 -13.24 5.35 7.92
C VAL A 81 -13.68 4.07 7.23
N PRO A 82 -14.97 3.96 6.81
CA PRO A 82 -15.45 2.79 6.10
C PRO A 82 -14.75 2.63 4.75
N VAL A 83 -14.13 1.46 4.54
CA VAL A 83 -13.56 1.08 3.25
C VAL A 83 -14.13 -0.27 2.82
N ARG A 84 -14.20 -0.51 1.53
CA ARG A 84 -14.71 -1.75 0.94
C ARG A 84 -13.65 -2.84 0.89
N ALA A 85 -12.41 -2.47 0.67
CA ALA A 85 -11.27 -3.39 0.59
C ALA A 85 -9.94 -2.64 0.73
N VAL A 86 -8.90 -3.41 1.04
CA VAL A 86 -7.50 -2.96 1.06
C VAL A 86 -6.69 -3.80 0.08
N VAL A 87 -5.92 -3.17 -0.78
CA VAL A 87 -4.95 -3.80 -1.69
C VAL A 87 -3.55 -3.32 -1.32
N LEU A 88 -2.70 -4.23 -0.90
CA LEU A 88 -1.32 -3.98 -0.50
C LEU A 88 -0.40 -4.34 -1.68
N VAL A 89 0.27 -3.35 -2.26
CA VAL A 89 1.07 -3.49 -3.49
C VAL A 89 2.56 -3.36 -3.12
N ASN A 90 3.32 -4.42 -3.21
CA ASN A 90 4.72 -4.46 -2.75
C ASN A 90 4.86 -3.76 -1.37
N ALA A 91 3.96 -4.06 -0.45
CA ALA A 91 3.75 -3.25 0.74
C ALA A 91 4.43 -3.84 1.98
N MET A 92 4.87 -2.96 2.86
CA MET A 92 5.13 -3.31 4.24
C MET A 92 3.80 -3.64 4.92
N ILE A 93 3.72 -4.80 5.55
CA ILE A 93 2.51 -5.26 6.23
C ILE A 93 2.77 -5.24 7.74
N PRO A 94 2.24 -4.27 8.49
CA PRO A 94 2.50 -4.18 9.94
C PRO A 94 1.66 -5.17 10.76
N VAL A 95 2.15 -5.46 11.96
CA VAL A 95 1.31 -5.94 13.07
C VAL A 95 0.91 -4.78 13.98
N PRO A 96 -0.17 -4.92 14.79
CA PRO A 96 -0.59 -3.85 15.70
C PRO A 96 0.52 -3.34 16.60
N GLY A 97 0.71 -2.04 16.63
CA GLY A 97 1.70 -1.36 17.47
C GLY A 97 3.15 -1.40 16.98
N GLU A 98 3.43 -2.05 15.85
CA GLU A 98 4.77 -2.09 15.25
C GLU A 98 5.12 -0.74 14.63
N THR A 99 6.39 -0.35 14.67
CA THR A 99 6.91 0.78 13.88
C THR A 99 7.53 0.27 12.57
N ALA A 100 7.57 1.11 11.55
CA ALA A 100 8.23 0.76 10.29
C ALA A 100 9.73 0.50 10.49
N GLY A 101 10.37 1.17 11.46
CA GLY A 101 11.75 0.87 11.86
C GLY A 101 11.92 -0.53 12.43
N GLN A 102 11.00 -0.99 13.31
CA GLN A 102 11.02 -2.35 13.86
C GLN A 102 10.71 -3.42 12.82
N TRP A 103 9.90 -3.09 11.82
CA TRP A 103 9.48 -4.02 10.80
C TRP A 103 10.66 -4.65 10.05
N TRP A 104 11.73 -3.90 9.80
CA TRP A 104 12.92 -4.38 9.12
C TRP A 104 13.55 -5.57 9.84
N ASP A 105 13.67 -5.48 11.15
CA ASP A 105 14.26 -6.53 11.99
C ASP A 105 13.28 -7.70 12.21
N ASN A 106 12.00 -7.39 12.40
CA ASN A 106 10.97 -8.37 12.73
C ASN A 106 10.60 -9.32 11.57
N THR A 107 10.88 -8.91 10.32
CA THR A 107 10.45 -9.68 9.14
C THR A 107 11.53 -10.51 8.48
N GLY A 108 12.79 -10.34 8.88
CA GLY A 108 13.91 -10.98 8.20
C GLY A 108 14.13 -10.47 6.76
N TRP A 109 13.66 -9.26 6.46
CA TRP A 109 13.78 -8.66 5.13
C TRP A 109 15.22 -8.63 4.61
N ALA A 110 16.19 -8.23 5.43
CA ALA A 110 17.58 -8.12 5.00
C ALA A 110 18.14 -9.43 4.45
N GLN A 111 17.87 -10.55 5.16
CA GLN A 111 18.31 -11.88 4.74
C GLN A 111 17.64 -12.32 3.43
N ALA A 112 16.33 -12.05 3.27
CA ALA A 112 15.61 -12.41 2.06
C ALA A 112 16.09 -11.60 0.84
N ARG A 113 16.33 -10.29 1.05
CA ARG A 113 16.89 -9.40 0.02
C ARG A 113 18.28 -9.83 -0.40
N ASP A 114 19.18 -10.08 0.56
CA ASP A 114 20.57 -10.49 0.27
C ASP A 114 20.63 -11.81 -0.47
N ALA A 115 19.81 -12.79 -0.07
CA ALA A 115 19.71 -14.06 -0.77
C ALA A 115 19.19 -13.90 -2.21
N ALA A 116 18.22 -13.00 -2.43
CA ALA A 116 17.73 -12.70 -3.77
C ALA A 116 18.78 -11.97 -4.62
N ALA A 117 19.57 -11.07 -4.03
CA ALA A 117 20.66 -10.39 -4.70
C ALA A 117 21.74 -11.38 -5.18
N ASP A 118 22.14 -12.33 -4.31
CA ASP A 118 23.11 -13.37 -4.66
C ASP A 118 22.59 -14.25 -5.80
N GLN A 119 21.32 -14.67 -5.75
CA GLN A 119 20.70 -15.48 -6.78
C GLN A 119 20.53 -14.73 -8.10
N GLY A 120 20.20 -13.45 -8.03
CA GLY A 120 19.96 -12.59 -9.18
C GLY A 120 21.24 -11.95 -9.76
N GLY A 121 22.38 -12.09 -9.10
CA GLY A 121 23.67 -11.55 -9.55
C GLY A 121 23.75 -10.01 -9.53
N TYR A 122 23.05 -9.35 -8.58
CA TYR A 122 23.13 -7.90 -8.39
C TYR A 122 23.66 -7.54 -7.00
N PRO A 123 24.17 -6.30 -6.81
CA PRO A 123 24.77 -5.90 -5.53
C PRO A 123 23.77 -6.01 -4.36
N ARG A 124 24.26 -6.42 -3.17
CA ARG A 124 23.46 -6.42 -1.94
C ARG A 124 23.24 -5.03 -1.37
N GLU A 125 24.12 -4.09 -1.68
CA GLU A 125 23.94 -2.68 -1.31
C GLU A 125 22.73 -2.11 -2.05
N VAL A 126 21.82 -1.48 -1.29
CA VAL A 126 20.60 -0.92 -1.86
C VAL A 126 20.92 0.34 -2.63
N ASP A 127 20.71 0.30 -3.91
CA ASP A 127 20.87 1.39 -4.85
C ASP A 127 19.54 1.67 -5.57
N LEU A 128 19.22 2.93 -5.79
CA LEU A 128 17.96 3.34 -6.40
C LEU A 128 17.77 2.73 -7.80
N ALA A 129 18.80 2.77 -8.63
CA ALA A 129 18.71 2.28 -10.00
C ALA A 129 18.55 0.76 -10.05
N VAL A 130 19.29 0.04 -9.19
CA VAL A 130 19.29 -1.42 -9.15
C VAL A 130 18.04 -2.00 -8.53
N TYR A 131 17.53 -1.43 -7.43
CA TYR A 131 16.45 -2.01 -6.64
C TYR A 131 15.07 -1.49 -7.00
N PHE A 132 14.97 -0.24 -7.47
CA PHE A 132 13.69 0.42 -7.67
C PHE A 132 13.42 0.78 -9.14
N LEU A 133 14.45 1.18 -9.89
CA LEU A 133 14.28 1.70 -11.25
C LEU A 133 14.65 0.70 -12.36
N HIS A 134 15.13 -0.48 -12.03
CA HIS A 134 15.68 -1.44 -13.00
C HIS A 134 14.70 -1.86 -14.12
N ASP A 135 13.39 -1.78 -13.87
CA ASP A 135 12.33 -2.12 -14.82
C ASP A 135 11.44 -0.92 -15.21
N VAL A 136 11.72 0.26 -14.64
CA VAL A 136 10.98 1.50 -14.95
C VAL A 136 11.51 2.09 -16.27
N PRO A 137 10.63 2.47 -17.24
CA PRO A 137 11.09 3.13 -18.45
C PRO A 137 11.91 4.38 -18.16
N PRO A 138 13.05 4.61 -18.87
CA PRO A 138 13.97 5.69 -18.55
C PRO A 138 13.35 7.09 -18.57
N ASP A 139 12.42 7.35 -19.48
CA ASP A 139 11.67 8.61 -19.59
C ASP A 139 10.74 8.81 -18.37
N VAL A 140 10.13 7.74 -17.87
CA VAL A 140 9.30 7.77 -16.66
C VAL A 140 10.17 7.98 -15.42
N ALA A 141 11.31 7.31 -15.33
CA ALA A 141 12.26 7.49 -14.23
C ALA A 141 12.76 8.94 -14.18
N ALA A 142 13.18 9.52 -15.30
CA ALA A 142 13.63 10.91 -15.40
C ALA A 142 12.50 11.91 -15.02
N ALA A 143 11.26 11.67 -15.47
CA ALA A 143 10.14 12.51 -15.08
C ALA A 143 9.84 12.43 -13.57
N GLY A 144 10.15 11.31 -12.94
CA GLY A 144 9.96 11.09 -11.49
C GLY A 144 10.93 11.87 -10.59
N GLU A 145 12.09 12.28 -11.11
CA GLU A 145 13.12 12.99 -10.32
C GLU A 145 12.58 14.27 -9.67
N ALA A 146 11.69 15.00 -10.36
CA ALA A 146 11.08 16.22 -9.85
C ALA A 146 10.14 16.01 -8.66
N TYR A 147 9.74 14.76 -8.39
CA TYR A 147 8.80 14.40 -7.33
C TYR A 147 9.46 13.60 -6.21
N GLN A 148 10.77 13.36 -6.28
CA GLN A 148 11.49 12.67 -5.23
C GLN A 148 11.59 13.57 -3.99
N GLN A 149 11.21 13.00 -2.85
CA GLN A 149 11.36 13.63 -1.54
C GLN A 149 11.97 12.61 -0.58
N PRO A 150 12.77 13.07 0.40
CA PRO A 150 13.21 12.19 1.48
C PRO A 150 11.99 11.78 2.31
N GLU A 151 12.07 10.60 2.94
CA GLU A 151 11.15 10.22 4.00
C GLU A 151 11.79 10.59 5.34
N ALA A 152 11.12 11.45 6.10
CA ALA A 152 11.56 11.83 7.43
C ALA A 152 11.43 10.66 8.42
N ASP A 153 12.25 10.66 9.45
CA ASP A 153 12.27 9.61 10.45
C ASP A 153 10.96 9.47 11.24
N ALA A 154 10.14 10.51 11.31
CA ALA A 154 8.88 10.51 12.04
C ALA A 154 7.96 9.36 11.61
N ALA A 155 7.81 9.11 10.31
CA ALA A 155 7.00 8.01 9.81
C ALA A 155 7.56 6.63 10.24
N PHE A 156 8.89 6.46 10.21
CA PHE A 156 9.55 5.21 10.62
C PHE A 156 9.52 4.97 12.13
N ARG A 157 9.50 6.03 12.94
CA ARG A 157 9.40 5.95 14.41
C ARG A 157 7.96 5.83 14.90
N SER A 158 6.98 6.22 14.08
CA SER A 158 5.57 6.18 14.45
C SER A 158 5.08 4.75 14.68
N ARG A 159 4.36 4.54 15.78
CA ARG A 159 3.66 3.28 16.01
C ARG A 159 2.44 3.17 15.09
N CYS A 160 2.25 2.02 14.49
CA CYS A 160 1.04 1.71 13.75
C CYS A 160 -0.05 1.23 14.72
N ASP A 161 -0.70 2.19 15.38
CA ASP A 161 -1.65 1.94 16.48
C ASP A 161 -3.04 1.59 15.94
N PHE A 162 -3.22 0.34 15.58
CA PHE A 162 -4.52 -0.27 15.29
C PHE A 162 -4.69 -1.55 16.12
N SER A 163 -5.93 -1.98 16.37
CA SER A 163 -6.18 -3.15 17.23
C SER A 163 -6.12 -4.47 16.45
N ALA A 164 -6.59 -4.46 15.22
CA ALA A 164 -6.58 -5.60 14.30
C ALA A 164 -6.83 -5.09 12.87
N TRP A 165 -6.37 -5.85 11.89
CA TRP A 165 -6.72 -5.59 10.50
C TRP A 165 -8.24 -5.56 10.32
N PRO A 166 -8.79 -4.61 9.54
CA PRO A 166 -10.23 -4.46 9.39
C PRO A 166 -10.85 -5.71 8.76
N ARG A 167 -12.11 -5.99 9.10
CA ARG A 167 -12.87 -7.13 8.56
C ARG A 167 -13.41 -6.83 7.16
N VAL A 168 -12.52 -6.45 6.26
CA VAL A 168 -12.78 -6.24 4.85
C VAL A 168 -11.86 -7.13 4.03
N PRO A 169 -12.16 -7.42 2.76
CA PRO A 169 -11.23 -8.13 1.91
C PRO A 169 -9.87 -7.43 1.85
N ILE A 170 -8.81 -8.16 2.17
CA ILE A 170 -7.43 -7.73 1.99
C ILE A 170 -6.84 -8.54 0.84
N ARG A 171 -6.18 -7.86 -0.09
CA ARG A 171 -5.43 -8.45 -1.17
C ARG A 171 -3.98 -7.99 -1.08
N VAL A 172 -3.06 -8.88 -1.40
CA VAL A 172 -1.64 -8.56 -1.48
C VAL A 172 -1.17 -8.83 -2.89
N VAL A 173 -0.51 -7.86 -3.48
CA VAL A 173 0.10 -7.95 -4.81
C VAL A 173 1.60 -7.85 -4.65
N ALA A 174 2.32 -8.85 -5.13
CA ALA A 174 3.76 -8.90 -5.15
C ALA A 174 4.27 -8.79 -6.59
N GLY A 175 5.28 -7.93 -6.80
CA GLY A 175 6.01 -7.85 -8.07
C GLY A 175 6.90 -9.07 -8.25
N ALA A 176 6.81 -9.73 -9.41
CA ALA A 176 7.64 -10.89 -9.72
C ALA A 176 9.13 -10.56 -9.72
N ASP A 177 9.46 -9.34 -10.10
CA ASP A 177 10.83 -8.84 -10.29
C ASP A 177 11.24 -7.83 -9.20
N ASP A 178 10.47 -7.75 -8.09
CA ASP A 178 10.78 -6.85 -7.00
C ASP A 178 12.07 -7.28 -6.29
N ARG A 179 13.13 -6.48 -6.48
CA ARG A 179 14.45 -6.71 -5.87
C ARG A 179 14.53 -6.22 -4.44
N PHE A 180 13.68 -5.25 -4.06
CA PHE A 180 13.65 -4.68 -2.72
C PHE A 180 12.86 -5.54 -1.74
N PHE A 181 11.66 -5.98 -2.16
CA PHE A 181 10.87 -6.98 -1.44
C PHE A 181 10.71 -8.24 -2.30
N PRO A 182 11.65 -9.19 -2.24
CA PRO A 182 11.60 -10.38 -3.10
C PRO A 182 10.25 -11.11 -3.01
N VAL A 183 9.76 -11.62 -4.12
CA VAL A 183 8.42 -12.23 -4.22
C VAL A 183 8.17 -13.32 -3.19
N GLY A 184 9.18 -14.16 -2.91
CA GLY A 184 9.12 -15.19 -1.87
C GLY A 184 8.91 -14.63 -0.47
N PHE A 185 9.60 -13.52 -0.15
CA PHE A 185 9.46 -12.79 1.09
C PHE A 185 8.04 -12.19 1.22
N GLN A 186 7.55 -11.49 0.20
CA GLN A 186 6.21 -10.90 0.23
C GLN A 186 5.11 -11.94 0.40
N ARG A 187 5.23 -13.11 -0.26
CA ARG A 187 4.27 -14.22 -0.11
C ARG A 187 4.27 -14.79 1.30
N ALA A 188 5.44 -14.97 1.92
CA ALA A 188 5.55 -15.42 3.29
C ALA A 188 4.92 -14.41 4.27
N LEU A 189 5.25 -13.13 4.11
CA LEU A 189 4.74 -12.04 4.93
C LEU A 189 3.21 -11.90 4.84
N ALA A 190 2.63 -12.02 3.64
CA ALA A 190 1.20 -11.97 3.42
C ALA A 190 0.45 -13.09 4.17
N ARG A 191 0.96 -14.32 4.13
CA ARG A 191 0.37 -15.44 4.87
C ARG A 191 0.48 -15.23 6.38
N GLU A 192 1.64 -14.83 6.84
CA GLU A 192 1.92 -14.65 8.28
C GLU A 192 1.08 -13.53 8.89
N ARG A 193 1.01 -12.36 8.24
CA ARG A 193 0.50 -11.14 8.85
C ARG A 193 -0.97 -10.85 8.58
N VAL A 194 -1.49 -11.31 7.45
CA VAL A 194 -2.88 -11.08 7.06
C VAL A 194 -3.61 -12.33 6.60
N GLY A 195 -2.97 -13.49 6.60
CA GLY A 195 -3.61 -14.78 6.33
C GLY A 195 -4.06 -14.97 4.88
N VAL A 196 -3.44 -14.27 3.91
CA VAL A 196 -3.81 -14.35 2.49
C VAL A 196 -2.63 -14.77 1.63
N GLU A 197 -2.91 -15.40 0.48
CA GLU A 197 -1.89 -15.60 -0.55
C GLU A 197 -1.71 -14.31 -1.34
N ALA A 198 -0.45 -13.97 -1.62
CA ALA A 198 -0.15 -12.83 -2.48
C ALA A 198 -0.32 -13.23 -3.95
N ASP A 199 -1.07 -12.42 -4.68
CA ASP A 199 -1.12 -12.49 -6.14
C ASP A 199 0.18 -11.93 -6.72
N VAL A 200 0.72 -12.59 -7.74
CA VAL A 200 1.99 -12.16 -8.35
C VAL A 200 1.72 -11.52 -9.70
N LEU A 201 2.19 -10.30 -9.87
CA LEU A 201 2.13 -9.58 -11.14
C LEU A 201 3.55 -9.33 -11.69
N PRO A 202 3.71 -9.14 -13.00
CA PRO A 202 5.00 -8.70 -13.54
C PRO A 202 5.39 -7.34 -12.97
N GLY A 203 6.68 -7.09 -12.83
CA GLY A 203 7.26 -5.81 -12.44
C GLY A 203 8.01 -5.81 -11.11
N GLY A 204 8.81 -4.78 -10.93
CA GLY A 204 9.62 -4.52 -9.76
C GLY A 204 8.87 -3.78 -8.65
N HIS A 205 9.64 -3.15 -7.74
CA HIS A 205 9.08 -2.47 -6.57
C HIS A 205 8.15 -1.30 -6.94
N LEU A 206 8.47 -0.59 -8.01
CA LEU A 206 7.67 0.55 -8.50
C LEU A 206 6.74 0.15 -9.66
N MET A 207 5.99 -0.95 -9.50
CA MET A 207 5.17 -1.52 -10.57
C MET A 207 4.08 -0.59 -11.10
N ALA A 208 3.61 0.40 -10.35
CA ALA A 208 2.67 1.38 -10.88
C ALA A 208 3.32 2.27 -11.97
N LEU A 209 4.63 2.40 -11.96
CA LEU A 209 5.41 3.09 -12.99
C LEU A 209 5.83 2.16 -14.13
N SER A 210 6.32 0.95 -13.80
CA SER A 210 6.85 0.01 -14.79
C SER A 210 5.77 -0.82 -15.49
N GLN A 211 4.74 -1.25 -14.75
CA GLN A 211 3.70 -2.17 -15.21
C GLN A 211 2.28 -1.66 -14.94
N PRO A 212 1.93 -0.42 -15.37
CA PRO A 212 0.65 0.19 -15.02
C PRO A 212 -0.57 -0.55 -15.58
N ALA A 213 -0.46 -1.21 -16.75
CA ALA A 213 -1.58 -1.93 -17.33
C ALA A 213 -1.94 -3.21 -16.56
N PRO A 214 -1.00 -4.11 -16.21
CA PRO A 214 -1.27 -5.24 -15.35
C PRO A 214 -1.84 -4.84 -13.99
N LEU A 215 -1.25 -3.84 -13.32
CA LEU A 215 -1.71 -3.41 -12.00
C LEU A 215 -3.11 -2.78 -12.05
N ALA A 216 -3.38 -1.89 -12.99
CA ALA A 216 -4.71 -1.32 -13.15
C ALA A 216 -5.75 -2.39 -13.52
N GLY A 217 -5.42 -3.31 -14.42
CA GLY A 217 -6.28 -4.45 -14.76
C GLY A 217 -6.60 -5.32 -13.55
N TYR A 218 -5.62 -5.58 -12.69
CA TYR A 218 -5.83 -6.29 -11.43
C TYR A 218 -6.80 -5.51 -10.52
N LEU A 219 -6.55 -4.23 -10.26
CA LEU A 219 -7.41 -3.39 -9.40
C LEU A 219 -8.86 -3.37 -9.89
N LEU A 220 -9.07 -3.34 -11.21
CA LEU A 220 -10.41 -3.35 -11.84
C LEU A 220 -11.08 -4.72 -11.82
N ALA A 221 -10.30 -5.81 -11.95
CA ALA A 221 -10.83 -7.18 -12.05
C ALA A 221 -11.19 -7.78 -10.70
N VAL A 222 -10.58 -7.32 -9.61
CA VAL A 222 -10.87 -7.86 -8.28
C VAL A 222 -12.31 -7.55 -7.90
N ARG A 223 -13.12 -8.62 -7.78
CA ARG A 223 -14.48 -8.50 -7.27
C ARG A 223 -14.42 -8.30 -5.76
N TYR A 224 -14.67 -7.09 -5.35
CA TYR A 224 -14.85 -6.78 -3.95
C TYR A 224 -16.31 -7.03 -3.58
N PRO A 225 -16.65 -7.94 -2.65
CA PRO A 225 -18.03 -8.11 -2.22
C PRO A 225 -18.56 -6.77 -1.70
N PRO A 226 -19.86 -6.46 -1.86
CA PRO A 226 -20.43 -5.24 -1.30
C PRO A 226 -20.09 -5.19 0.19
N GLY A 227 -19.60 -4.05 0.66
CA GLY A 227 -19.20 -3.86 2.05
C GLY A 227 -20.32 -4.31 2.98
N GLY A 228 -20.02 -5.22 3.89
CA GLY A 228 -20.95 -5.63 4.93
C GLY A 228 -21.29 -4.41 5.77
N GLY A 229 -22.48 -3.82 5.53
CA GLY A 229 -22.96 -2.74 6.37
C GLY A 229 -22.88 -3.16 7.83
N ALA A 230 -22.43 -2.27 8.69
CA ALA A 230 -22.46 -2.49 10.13
C ALA A 230 -23.84 -3.02 10.52
N PRO A 231 -23.94 -4.04 11.39
CA PRO A 231 -25.23 -4.55 11.83
C PRO A 231 -26.02 -3.38 12.42
N ARG A 232 -27.20 -3.11 11.84
CA ARG A 232 -28.13 -2.12 12.41
C ARG A 232 -28.36 -2.53 13.86
N PRO A 233 -28.28 -1.59 14.82
CA PRO A 233 -28.64 -1.89 16.18
C PRO A 233 -30.09 -2.39 16.17
N THR A 234 -30.28 -3.63 16.60
CA THR A 234 -31.62 -4.21 16.80
C THR A 234 -32.30 -3.36 17.84
N ALA A 235 -33.39 -2.70 17.44
CA ALA A 235 -34.27 -1.99 18.34
C ALA A 235 -34.71 -3.00 19.44
N ARG A 236 -34.41 -2.69 20.70
CA ARG A 236 -34.93 -3.43 21.85
C ARG A 236 -36.47 -3.39 21.75
N GLN A 237 -37.07 -4.50 21.45
CA GLN A 237 -38.53 -4.65 21.63
C GLN A 237 -38.81 -4.54 23.12
N GLY A 238 -39.47 -3.44 23.50
CA GLY A 238 -40.00 -3.26 24.82
C GLY A 238 -41.07 -4.33 25.08
N GLY A 239 -40.83 -5.19 26.09
CA GLY A 239 -41.83 -6.11 26.56
C GLY A 239 -42.99 -5.36 27.21
N PRO A 240 -44.23 -5.89 27.12
CA PRO A 240 -45.37 -5.28 27.78
C PRO A 240 -45.32 -5.50 29.29
N ARG A 241 -45.86 -4.52 30.01
CA ARG A 241 -46.11 -4.56 31.46
C ARG A 241 -47.14 -5.63 31.80
#